data_9021913bb97ed7771cce7698d5c8d266
#
_entry.id   9021913bb97ed7771cce7698d5c8d266
#
_cell.length_a   1.000
_cell.length_b   1.000
_cell.length_c   1.000
_cell.angle_alpha   90.00
_cell.angle_beta   90.00
_cell.angle_gamma   90.00
#
_symmetry.space_group_name_H-M   'P 1'
#
loop_
_entity.id
_entity.type
_entity.pdbx_description
1 polymer ?
#
loop_
_entity_poly.entity_id
_entity_poly.type
_entity_poly.pdbx_seq_one_letter_code
_entity_poly.pdbx_strand_id
1 'polypeptide(L)'
;MQTDEFKISIGNLGVKTTHGRGHTVEEVAEMATNRLISVADTAPDQLKAQAHAFKNVCHQVIVYYMQEAVKNHMCTIGNQLEQQGHKDLANIIRRL
;
A
#
# COMPACT_ATOMS: atom_id res chain seq x y z
N MET A 1 13.09 -2.02 14.54
CA MET A 1 13.07 -0.79 13.92
C MET A 1 13.52 -0.90 12.48
N GLN A 2 13.14 0.01 11.70
CA GLN A 2 13.59 0.00 10.33
C GLN A 2 15.08 0.36 10.25
N THR A 3 15.73 -0.15 9.25
CA THR A 3 17.08 0.28 8.93
C THR A 3 17.00 1.50 8.04
N ASP A 4 18.03 2.36 8.11
CA ASP A 4 18.10 3.52 7.23
C ASP A 4 18.14 3.09 5.78
N GLU A 5 18.82 1.99 5.49
CA GLU A 5 18.93 1.47 4.14
C GLU A 5 17.57 1.10 3.58
N PHE A 6 16.75 0.45 4.39
CA PHE A 6 15.40 0.06 3.98
C PHE A 6 14.55 1.30 3.70
N LYS A 7 14.63 2.29 4.57
CA LYS A 7 13.88 3.55 4.38
C LYS A 7 14.29 4.25 3.10
N ILE A 8 15.58 4.32 2.84
CA ILE A 8 16.09 4.96 1.63
C ILE A 8 15.57 4.27 0.39
N SER A 9 15.59 2.94 0.40
CA SER A 9 15.09 2.16 -0.74
C SER A 9 13.62 2.44 -1.01
N ILE A 10 12.81 2.47 0.05
CA ILE A 10 11.38 2.75 -0.11
C ILE A 10 11.17 4.20 -0.55
N GLY A 11 11.96 5.12 -0.01
CA GLY A 11 11.86 6.51 -0.42
C GLY A 11 12.15 6.69 -1.89
N ASN A 12 13.17 6.00 -2.40
CA ASN A 12 13.48 6.08 -3.83
C ASN A 12 12.33 5.54 -4.67
N LEU A 13 11.69 4.47 -4.24
CA LEU A 13 10.55 3.92 -4.96
C LEU A 13 9.35 4.85 -4.92
N GLY A 14 9.23 5.65 -3.86
CA GLY A 14 8.10 6.54 -3.67
C GLY A 14 8.24 7.91 -4.27
N VAL A 15 9.31 8.19 -5.00
CA VAL A 15 9.62 9.54 -5.49
C VAL A 15 8.80 9.94 -6.71
N LYS A 16 8.02 9.04 -7.27
CA LYS A 16 7.22 9.36 -8.45
C LYS A 16 6.27 10.51 -8.18
N THR A 17 6.15 11.40 -9.15
CA THR A 17 5.25 12.55 -9.06
C THR A 17 3.81 12.09 -9.11
N THR A 18 2.99 12.61 -8.20
CA THR A 18 1.58 12.26 -8.14
C THR A 18 0.66 13.46 -8.37
N HIS A 19 1.22 14.63 -8.66
CA HIS A 19 0.47 15.83 -9.02
C HIS A 19 -0.63 16.18 -8.02
N GLY A 20 -0.25 16.30 -6.76
CA GLY A 20 -1.17 16.76 -5.71
C GLY A 20 -2.01 15.67 -5.07
N ARG A 21 -1.83 14.44 -5.46
CA ARG A 21 -2.45 13.30 -4.80
C ARG A 21 -1.38 12.36 -4.25
N GLY A 22 -1.76 11.52 -3.32
CA GLY A 22 -0.88 10.44 -2.89
C GLY A 22 -0.85 9.33 -3.93
N HIS A 23 0.00 8.34 -3.70
CA HIS A 23 0.01 7.16 -4.55
C HIS A 23 -1.29 6.40 -4.41
N THR A 24 -1.75 5.79 -5.51
CA THR A 24 -2.93 4.94 -5.46
C THR A 24 -2.58 3.62 -4.79
N VAL A 25 -3.63 2.88 -4.39
CA VAL A 25 -3.45 1.54 -3.83
C VAL A 25 -2.67 0.66 -4.80
N GLU A 26 -3.01 0.73 -6.08
CA GLU A 26 -2.34 -0.08 -7.11
C GLU A 26 -0.86 0.28 -7.21
N GLU A 27 -0.54 1.56 -7.16
CA GLU A 27 0.87 1.99 -7.22
C GLU A 27 1.67 1.48 -6.03
N VAL A 28 1.10 1.59 -4.82
CA VAL A 28 1.79 1.12 -3.63
C VAL A 28 1.89 -0.40 -3.63
N ALA A 29 0.84 -1.08 -4.07
CA ALA A 29 0.86 -2.53 -4.16
C ALA A 29 1.91 -3.01 -5.15
N GLU A 30 2.09 -2.29 -6.25
CA GLU A 30 3.13 -2.64 -7.22
C GLU A 30 4.51 -2.50 -6.59
N MET A 31 4.75 -1.42 -5.87
CA MET A 31 6.01 -1.24 -5.17
C MET A 31 6.27 -2.36 -4.17
N ALA A 32 5.24 -2.72 -3.40
CA ALA A 32 5.36 -3.78 -2.41
C ALA A 32 5.64 -5.13 -3.07
N THR A 33 4.92 -5.43 -4.15
CA THR A 33 5.11 -6.68 -4.89
C THR A 33 6.51 -6.77 -5.46
N ASN A 34 6.98 -5.69 -6.07
CA ASN A 34 8.34 -5.67 -6.62
C ASN A 34 9.38 -5.87 -5.53
N ARG A 35 9.15 -5.31 -4.37
CA ARG A 35 10.07 -5.48 -3.24
C ARG A 35 10.09 -6.94 -2.77
N LEU A 36 8.91 -7.57 -2.69
CA LEU A 36 8.84 -8.98 -2.30
C LEU A 36 9.60 -9.86 -3.29
N ILE A 37 9.42 -9.60 -4.59
CA ILE A 37 10.13 -10.37 -5.62
C ILE A 37 11.64 -10.15 -5.50
N SER A 38 12.05 -8.91 -5.25
CA SER A 38 13.46 -8.58 -5.07
C SER A 38 14.07 -9.37 -3.91
N VAL A 39 13.33 -9.48 -2.81
CA VAL A 39 13.79 -10.27 -1.66
C VAL A 39 13.86 -11.75 -2.04
N ALA A 40 12.84 -12.25 -2.74
CA ALA A 40 12.80 -13.65 -3.14
C ALA A 40 13.94 -14.01 -4.10
N ASP A 41 14.47 -13.04 -4.85
CA ASP A 41 15.57 -13.29 -5.78
C ASP A 41 16.86 -13.66 -5.05
N THR A 42 16.93 -13.45 -3.74
CA THR A 42 18.06 -13.91 -2.93
C THR A 42 17.90 -15.35 -2.45
N ALA A 43 16.76 -15.98 -2.71
CA ALA A 43 16.47 -17.34 -2.28
C ALA A 43 17.01 -18.35 -3.26
N PRO A 44 17.05 -19.64 -2.87
CA PRO A 44 17.40 -20.70 -3.83
C PRO A 44 16.52 -20.68 -5.05
N ASP A 45 17.05 -21.17 -6.18
CA ASP A 45 16.40 -21.05 -7.49
C ASP A 45 14.96 -21.54 -7.50
N GLN A 46 14.68 -22.63 -6.78
CA GLN A 46 13.34 -23.19 -6.79
C GLN A 46 12.35 -22.24 -6.12
N LEU A 47 12.72 -21.65 -4.99
CA LEU A 47 11.85 -20.71 -4.30
C LEU A 47 11.71 -19.42 -5.10
N LYS A 48 12.80 -18.98 -5.72
CA LYS A 48 12.76 -17.80 -6.58
C LYS A 48 11.79 -17.99 -7.73
N ALA A 49 11.85 -19.15 -8.38
CA ALA A 49 10.94 -19.45 -9.49
C ALA A 49 9.48 -19.46 -9.01
N GLN A 50 9.22 -20.02 -7.83
CA GLN A 50 7.87 -20.02 -7.29
C GLN A 50 7.38 -18.62 -7.00
N ALA A 51 8.24 -17.77 -6.44
CA ALA A 51 7.87 -16.39 -6.14
C ALA A 51 7.47 -15.66 -7.42
N HIS A 52 8.23 -15.83 -8.49
CA HIS A 52 7.88 -15.19 -9.76
C HIS A 52 6.60 -15.76 -10.34
N ALA A 53 6.36 -17.05 -10.17
CA ALA A 53 5.13 -17.68 -10.66
C ALA A 53 3.89 -17.14 -9.95
N PHE A 54 4.01 -16.79 -8.68
CA PHE A 54 2.89 -16.30 -7.89
C PHE A 54 2.84 -14.78 -7.77
N LYS A 55 3.67 -14.08 -8.55
CA LYS A 55 3.77 -12.62 -8.43
C LYS A 55 2.42 -11.94 -8.59
N ASN A 56 1.64 -12.33 -9.59
CA ASN A 56 0.35 -11.70 -9.83
C ASN A 56 -0.64 -11.96 -8.71
N VAL A 57 -0.61 -13.16 -8.15
CA VAL A 57 -1.48 -13.48 -7.01
C VAL A 57 -1.10 -12.64 -5.81
N CYS A 58 0.19 -12.51 -5.53
CA CYS A 58 0.66 -11.66 -4.44
C CYS A 58 0.22 -10.22 -4.62
N HIS A 59 0.34 -9.72 -5.84
CA HIS A 59 -0.10 -8.36 -6.15
C HIS A 59 -1.59 -8.17 -5.84
N GLN A 60 -2.41 -9.11 -6.28
CA GLN A 60 -3.84 -9.03 -6.04
C GLN A 60 -4.19 -9.08 -4.55
N VAL A 61 -3.51 -9.92 -3.80
CA VAL A 61 -3.72 -10.00 -2.36
C VAL A 61 -3.35 -8.69 -1.69
N ILE A 62 -2.21 -8.12 -2.07
CA ILE A 62 -1.76 -6.84 -1.50
C ILE A 62 -2.76 -5.74 -1.82
N VAL A 63 -3.22 -5.66 -3.08
CA VAL A 63 -4.21 -4.65 -3.47
C VAL A 63 -5.47 -4.78 -2.62
N TYR A 64 -5.96 -6.01 -2.45
CA TYR A 64 -7.18 -6.22 -1.67
C TYR A 64 -7.04 -5.69 -0.25
N TYR A 65 -5.97 -6.07 0.43
CA TYR A 65 -5.82 -5.68 1.83
C TYR A 65 -5.49 -4.21 1.99
N MET A 66 -4.79 -3.62 1.02
CA MET A 66 -4.55 -2.18 1.07
C MET A 66 -5.83 -1.39 0.87
N GLN A 67 -6.72 -1.87 -0.01
CA GLN A 67 -8.02 -1.24 -0.18
C GLN A 67 -8.84 -1.32 1.11
N GLU A 68 -8.78 -2.45 1.80
CA GLU A 68 -9.46 -2.60 3.08
C GLU A 68 -8.89 -1.66 4.13
N ALA A 69 -7.57 -1.50 4.16
CA ALA A 69 -6.94 -0.59 5.11
C ALA A 69 -7.37 0.87 4.88
N VAL A 70 -7.40 1.29 3.61
CA VAL A 70 -7.82 2.64 3.28
C VAL A 70 -9.29 2.85 3.67
N LYS A 71 -10.15 1.89 3.36
CA LYS A 71 -11.56 1.98 3.71
C LYS A 71 -11.73 2.09 5.22
N ASN A 72 -11.04 1.27 5.98
CA ASN A 72 -11.11 1.30 7.44
C ASN A 72 -10.62 2.63 7.99
N HIS A 73 -9.55 3.16 7.42
CA HIS A 73 -9.02 4.45 7.85
C HIS A 73 -10.00 5.59 7.57
N MET A 74 -10.65 5.56 6.40
CA MET A 74 -11.66 6.58 6.08
C MET A 74 -12.84 6.51 7.03
N CYS A 75 -13.26 5.31 7.43
CA CYS A 75 -14.31 5.16 8.41
C CYS A 75 -13.89 5.74 9.76
N THR A 76 -12.65 5.50 10.17
CA THR A 76 -12.14 6.05 11.42
C THR A 76 -12.14 7.57 11.40
N ILE A 77 -11.63 8.17 10.33
CA ILE A 77 -11.61 9.62 10.18
C ILE A 77 -13.04 10.16 10.21
N GLY A 78 -13.94 9.50 9.45
CA GLY A 78 -15.34 9.91 9.44
C GLY A 78 -15.96 9.92 10.82
N ASN A 79 -15.69 8.87 11.60
CA ASN A 79 -16.22 8.80 12.96
C ASN A 79 -15.66 9.90 13.86
N GLN A 80 -14.39 10.20 13.73
CA GLN A 80 -13.76 11.28 14.49
C GLN A 80 -14.36 12.63 14.13
N LEU A 81 -14.58 12.88 12.85
CA LEU A 81 -15.19 14.13 12.40
C LEU A 81 -16.62 14.25 12.91
N GLU A 82 -17.37 13.16 12.89
CA GLU A 82 -18.75 13.18 13.37
C GLU A 82 -18.80 13.47 14.85
N GLN A 83 -17.90 12.89 15.64
CA GLN A 83 -17.82 13.14 17.07
C GLN A 83 -17.48 14.59 17.37
N GLN A 84 -16.79 15.27 16.47
CA GLN A 84 -16.44 16.68 16.62
C GLN A 84 -17.49 17.61 16.03
N GLY A 85 -18.62 17.07 15.58
CA GLY A 85 -19.70 17.88 15.06
C GLY A 85 -19.65 18.18 13.57
N HIS A 86 -18.76 17.51 12.83
CA HIS A 86 -18.59 17.73 11.40
C HIS A 86 -19.23 16.61 10.59
N LYS A 87 -20.53 16.43 10.77
CA LYS A 87 -21.23 15.30 10.16
C LYS A 87 -21.17 15.33 8.64
N ASP A 88 -21.28 16.51 8.05
CA ASP A 88 -21.25 16.63 6.58
C ASP A 88 -19.88 16.23 6.04
N LEU A 89 -18.82 16.68 6.69
CA LEU A 89 -17.46 16.29 6.29
C LEU A 89 -17.24 14.79 6.48
N ALA A 90 -17.76 14.25 7.59
CA ALA A 90 -17.66 12.83 7.86
C ALA A 90 -18.29 12.01 6.74
N ASN A 91 -19.46 12.43 6.27
CA ASN A 91 -20.15 11.71 5.20
C ASN A 91 -19.38 11.78 3.88
N ILE A 92 -18.75 12.92 3.61
CA ILE A 92 -17.93 13.07 2.40
C ILE A 92 -16.72 12.12 2.47
N ILE A 93 -16.04 12.08 3.60
CA ILE A 93 -14.86 11.23 3.79
C ILE A 93 -15.23 9.76 3.63
N ARG A 94 -16.35 9.34 4.20
CA ARG A 94 -16.78 7.94 4.14
C ARG A 94 -17.10 7.47 2.72
N ARG A 95 -17.40 8.42 1.82
CA ARG A 95 -17.73 8.08 0.43
C ARG A 95 -16.52 8.11 -0.50
N LEU A 96 -15.38 8.51 0.01
CA LEU A 96 -14.17 8.47 -0.78
C LEU A 96 -13.69 7.01 -0.92
#